data_e3cd962160e9dbcbd39773b03064548a
#
_entry.id   e3cd962160e9dbcbd39773b03064548a
#
_cell.length_a   1.000
_cell.length_b   1.000
_cell.length_c   1.000
_cell.angle_alpha   90.00
_cell.angle_beta   90.00
_cell.angle_gamma   90.00
#
_symmetry.space_group_name_H-M   'P 1'
#
loop_
_entity.id
_entity.type
_entity.pdbx_description
1 polymer ?
#
loop_
_entity_poly.entity_id
_entity_poly.type
_entity_poly.pdbx_seq_one_letter_code
_entity_poly.pdbx_strand_id
1 'polypeptide(L)' 'MEMISVPVTVPKDMAPYLDNTDKKRSFERNAMMLYPYIQDLTMSHGRAAEILGVNRR' A
#
# COMPACT_ATOMS: atom_id res chain seq x y z
N MET A 1 -2.16 -14.50 -0.42
CA MET A 1 -1.32 -13.46 -1.02
C MET A 1 0.09 -13.55 -0.45
N GLU A 2 1.05 -13.53 -1.32
CA GLU A 2 2.45 -13.60 -0.91
C GLU A 2 2.96 -12.21 -0.51
N MET A 3 3.66 -12.13 0.62
CA MET A 3 4.16 -10.87 1.15
C MET A 3 5.68 -10.88 1.14
N ILE A 4 6.27 -9.76 0.82
CA ILE A 4 7.71 -9.58 0.90
C ILE A 4 8.04 -8.30 1.64
N SER A 5 9.26 -8.19 2.14
CA SER A 5 9.74 -6.98 2.79
C SER A 5 10.57 -6.17 1.82
N VAL A 6 10.23 -4.90 1.65
CA VAL A 6 10.93 -4.01 0.74
C VAL A 6 11.41 -2.80 1.53
N PRO A 7 12.71 -2.47 1.52
CA PRO A 7 13.20 -1.29 2.23
C PRO A 7 12.73 0.00 1.53
N VAL A 8 12.26 0.94 2.34
CA VAL A 8 11.80 2.23 1.85
C VAL A 8 12.46 3.32 2.69
N THR A 9 13.00 4.33 2.03
CA THR A 9 13.61 5.46 2.73
C THR A 9 12.54 6.50 3.05
N VAL A 10 12.39 6.82 4.34
CA VAL A 10 11.38 7.78 4.79
C VAL A 10 12.03 8.74 5.78
N PRO A 11 11.41 9.91 6.00
CA PRO A 11 11.87 10.80 7.06
C PRO A 11 11.86 10.08 8.41
N LYS A 12 12.84 10.39 9.24
CA LYS A 12 13.02 9.74 10.53
C LYS A 12 11.75 9.81 11.39
N ASP A 13 11.08 10.95 11.35
CA ASP A 13 9.91 11.18 12.21
C ASP A 13 8.71 10.33 11.81
N MET A 14 8.76 9.67 10.65
CA MET A 14 7.69 8.78 10.22
C MET A 14 7.80 7.38 10.82
N ALA A 15 8.96 7.04 11.39
CA ALA A 15 9.19 5.67 11.86
C ALA A 15 8.12 5.15 12.81
N PRO A 16 7.63 5.94 13.80
CA PRO A 16 6.60 5.43 14.72
C PRO A 16 5.27 5.10 14.04
N TYR A 17 5.05 5.65 12.85
CA TYR A 17 3.77 5.47 12.14
C TYR A 17 3.81 4.35 11.11
N LEU A 18 4.93 3.66 10.99
CA LEU A 18 5.11 2.58 10.01
C LEU A 18 4.98 1.21 10.68
N ASP A 19 3.97 1.07 11.51
CA ASP A 19 3.71 -0.16 12.26
C ASP A 19 2.98 -1.17 11.37
N ASN A 20 3.52 -2.38 11.29
CA ASN A 20 2.95 -3.45 10.48
C ASN A 20 2.08 -4.42 11.26
N THR A 21 1.87 -4.17 12.55
CA THR A 21 1.10 -5.10 13.37
C THR A 21 -0.41 -4.98 13.16
N ASP A 22 -0.88 -3.82 12.70
CA ASP A 22 -2.30 -3.59 12.45
C ASP A 22 -2.58 -3.77 10.96
N LYS A 23 -3.35 -4.81 10.63
CA LYS A 23 -3.65 -5.14 9.24
C LYS A 23 -4.42 -4.03 8.53
N LYS A 24 -5.33 -3.38 9.25
CA LYS A 24 -6.11 -2.30 8.65
C LYS A 24 -5.21 -1.12 8.29
N ARG A 25 -4.31 -0.74 9.20
CA ARG A 25 -3.40 0.36 8.93
C ARG A 25 -2.40 0.02 7.84
N SER A 26 -1.95 -1.21 7.79
CA SER A 26 -1.05 -1.66 6.71
C SER A 26 -1.75 -1.59 5.36
N PHE A 27 -3.01 -2.00 5.32
CA PHE A 27 -3.80 -1.93 4.09
C PHE A 27 -3.97 -0.49 3.64
N GLU A 28 -4.34 0.39 4.55
CA GLU A 28 -4.53 1.81 4.24
C GLU A 28 -3.24 2.44 3.74
N ARG A 29 -2.13 2.14 4.39
CA ARG A 29 -0.83 2.65 3.95
C ARG A 29 -0.48 2.16 2.55
N ASN A 30 -0.69 0.86 2.30
CA ASN A 30 -0.38 0.30 0.99
C ASN A 30 -1.25 0.91 -0.09
N ALA A 31 -2.53 1.16 0.22
CA ALA A 31 -3.42 1.80 -0.72
C ALA A 31 -2.96 3.22 -1.04
N MET A 32 -2.53 3.95 -0.03
CA MET A 32 -2.02 5.31 -0.22
C MET A 32 -0.74 5.31 -1.06
N MET A 33 0.11 4.31 -0.91
CA MET A 33 1.33 4.20 -1.70
C MET A 33 1.04 3.97 -3.17
N LEU A 34 -0.06 3.31 -3.49
CA LEU A 34 -0.45 3.05 -4.88
C LEU A 34 -1.25 4.18 -5.50
N TYR A 35 -1.79 5.08 -4.68
CA TYR A 35 -2.69 6.13 -5.14
C TYR A 35 -2.09 7.01 -6.25
N PRO A 36 -0.85 7.49 -6.14
CA PRO A 36 -0.26 8.32 -7.21
C PRO A 36 -0.22 7.61 -8.55
N TYR A 37 0.00 6.29 -8.54
CA TYR A 37 0.07 5.52 -9.78
C TYR A 37 -1.29 5.35 -10.42
N ILE A 38 -2.34 5.32 -9.63
CA ILE A 38 -3.70 5.29 -10.16
C ILE A 38 -4.02 6.65 -10.75
N GLN A 39 -3.63 7.72 -10.07
CA GLN A 39 -3.92 9.09 -10.48
C GLN A 39 -3.25 9.45 -11.80
N ASP A 40 -2.02 8.99 -12.03
CA ASP A 40 -1.31 9.31 -13.27
C ASP A 40 -1.55 8.27 -14.37
N LEU A 41 -2.51 7.36 -14.15
CA LEU A 41 -2.94 6.36 -15.11
C LEU A 41 -1.89 5.29 -15.42
N THR A 42 -0.87 5.16 -14.58
CA THR A 42 0.11 4.08 -14.70
C THR A 42 -0.51 2.76 -14.28
N MET A 43 -1.49 2.81 -13.38
CA MET A 43 -2.14 1.63 -12.82
C MET A 43 -3.64 1.84 -12.79
N SER A 44 -4.42 0.84 -13.20
CA SER A 44 -5.87 0.91 -13.11
C SER A 44 -6.34 0.62 -11.70
N HIS A 45 -7.56 1.05 -11.38
CA HIS A 45 -8.17 0.73 -10.10
C HIS A 45 -8.29 -0.78 -9.89
N GLY A 46 -8.63 -1.52 -10.95
CA GLY A 46 -8.73 -2.97 -10.87
C GLY A 46 -7.42 -3.62 -10.52
N ARG A 47 -6.32 -3.15 -11.14
CA ARG A 47 -5.01 -3.70 -10.86
C ARG A 47 -4.58 -3.40 -9.43
N ALA A 48 -4.85 -2.19 -8.95
CA ALA A 48 -4.53 -1.82 -7.57
C ALA A 48 -5.28 -2.71 -6.59
N ALA A 49 -6.56 -2.99 -6.86
CA ALA A 49 -7.35 -3.86 -6.00
C ALA A 49 -6.77 -5.28 -5.97
N GLU A 50 -6.31 -5.78 -7.12
CA GLU A 50 -5.65 -7.09 -7.17
C GLU A 50 -4.39 -7.14 -6.32
N ILE A 51 -3.55 -6.11 -6.44
CA ILE A 51 -2.30 -6.04 -5.69
C ILE A 51 -2.59 -6.00 -4.19
N LEU A 52 -3.60 -5.24 -3.78
CA LEU A 52 -3.95 -5.10 -2.37
C LEU A 52 -4.73 -6.30 -1.83
N GLY A 53 -5.15 -7.19 -2.70
CA GLY A 53 -5.92 -8.36 -2.29
C GLY A 53 -7.36 -8.06 -1.95
N VAL A 54 -7.90 -6.96 -2.48
CA VAL A 54 -9.29 -6.59 -2.25
C VAL A 54 -10.18 -7.35 -3.21
N ASN A 55 -11.21 -8.00 -2.67
CA ASN A 55 -12.15 -8.74 -3.47
C ASN A 55 -13.28 -7.81 -3.89
N ARG A 56 -13.37 -7.55 -5.17
CA ARG A 56 -14.38 -6.65 -5.71
C ARG A 56 -15.60 -7.43 -6.14
N ARG A 57 -16.65 -7.24 -5.44
CA ARG A 57 -17.88 -7.94 -5.73
C ARG A 57 -19.04 -6.98 -5.67
#